data_03b3bbb751089d1c5d84923491c3789b
#
_entry.id   03b3bbb751089d1c5d84923491c3789b
#
_cell.length_a   1.000
_cell.length_b   1.000
_cell.length_c   1.000
_cell.angle_alpha   90.00
_cell.angle_beta   90.00
_cell.angle_gamma   90.00
#
_symmetry.space_group_name_H-M   'P 1'
#
loop_
_entity.id
_entity.type
_entity.pdbx_description
1 polymer ?
#
loop_
_entity_poly.entity_id
_entity_poly.type
_entity_poly.pdbx_seq_one_letter_code
_entity_poly.pdbx_strand_id
1 'polypeptide(L)'
;MRNRHFAAIPLAALLLTACTSATDATPLTTPTPEPTATATPTPAAGDFAWLNRHDSSFNSGDAYYEMVYRNHGGLLLKTDYATAAQTVACTVPGCTHDSADCPAWFPGRYSYYCPFVADGAVYVLNASFFHTDQTWEEYREEYLTPQLDSTDLTPEELEAHYYGLWQQQSAAPQVYRLTDDGKTCIDLPAESVDYVFDFCDDAALYGVMTSGNNGQNTKAVRVDLTTGALQSVPLEPTEYFVTCYDGALLTVRYVTDAPLPDDFEQFRAAVQSATVEFDRYDPRTGERRKLIERPYNIADERLSGYLGTHNGKLYFEEREALQDGGYNRGALQEYDPADGSTAAVWDAPPTGNLWDYQDTYTNVLPARGSRAEDWLWLYGTDGAVGGNRCYLMNAATRELVPITQRMKNYAYDIPPSRLAQTADGRWLFWTESNDENAHLAYGLIAPNDFAAGNTDYTPVEMWAG
;
A
#
# COMPACT_ATOMS: atom_id res chain seq x y z
N MET A 1 -20.87 -13.39 8.12
CA MET A 1 -19.59 -13.37 7.38
C MET A 1 -18.80 -12.20 7.89
N ARG A 2 -17.59 -12.39 8.39
CA ARG A 2 -16.74 -11.30 8.90
C ARG A 2 -15.81 -10.87 7.78
N ASN A 3 -16.04 -9.68 7.23
CA ASN A 3 -15.09 -9.05 6.32
C ASN A 3 -13.79 -8.81 7.09
N ARG A 4 -12.73 -9.50 6.69
CA ARG A 4 -11.39 -9.24 7.18
C ARG A 4 -10.72 -8.32 6.16
N HIS A 5 -10.68 -7.03 6.48
CA HIS A 5 -9.86 -6.08 5.72
C HIS A 5 -8.41 -6.24 6.16
N PHE A 6 -7.54 -6.52 5.22
CA PHE A 6 -6.09 -6.45 5.42
C PHE A 6 -5.63 -5.05 5.08
N ALA A 7 -4.91 -4.46 5.97
CA ALA A 7 -4.36 -3.14 5.78
C ALA A 7 -2.86 -3.22 5.57
N ALA A 8 -2.36 -2.42 4.67
CA ALA A 8 -0.95 -2.29 4.32
C ALA A 8 -0.35 -1.00 4.88
N ILE A 9 0.92 -1.01 5.19
CA ILE A 9 1.66 0.04 5.91
C ILE A 9 2.82 0.53 5.07
N PRO A 10 3.14 1.83 5.04
CA PRO A 10 4.27 2.42 4.31
C PRO A 10 5.41 2.93 5.16
N LEU A 11 6.46 3.39 4.52
CA LEU A 11 7.70 3.80 5.16
C LEU A 11 8.37 5.04 4.58
N ALA A 12 9.12 5.68 5.39
CA ALA A 12 9.82 6.95 5.26
C ALA A 12 11.35 6.88 5.33
N ALA A 13 12.10 7.93 5.18
CA ALA A 13 13.14 8.52 6.01
C ALA A 13 14.34 9.25 5.38
N LEU A 14 14.72 10.35 5.91
CA LEU A 14 15.87 11.08 6.49
C LEU A 14 17.06 11.52 5.58
N LEU A 15 17.85 12.50 5.82
CA LEU A 15 18.48 13.40 6.77
C LEU A 15 19.46 14.38 6.06
N LEU A 16 20.17 15.29 6.60
CA LEU A 16 20.61 16.10 7.69
C LEU A 16 21.63 17.17 7.27
N THR A 17 21.57 18.25 7.82
CA THR A 17 22.25 19.31 8.57
C THR A 17 23.75 19.47 8.54
N ALA A 18 24.21 20.70 8.61
CA ALA A 18 25.09 21.27 9.63
C ALA A 18 25.26 22.79 9.50
N CYS A 19 25.23 23.48 10.63
CA CYS A 19 25.49 24.91 10.81
C CYS A 19 26.95 25.22 11.00
N THR A 20 27.39 26.42 10.59
CA THR A 20 28.31 27.27 11.40
C THR A 20 28.26 28.74 10.99
N SER A 21 28.10 29.55 11.97
CA SER A 21 28.48 30.92 12.31
C SER A 21 28.94 31.96 11.28
N ALA A 22 28.37 33.12 11.47
CA ALA A 22 28.55 34.38 10.77
C ALA A 22 29.91 35.08 10.99
N THR A 23 30.33 35.78 9.94
CA THR A 23 31.10 37.02 10.04
C THR A 23 30.71 37.96 8.91
N ASP A 24 30.58 39.26 9.25
CA ASP A 24 30.18 40.35 8.37
C ASP A 24 31.12 40.56 7.17
N ALA A 25 30.54 40.75 6.00
CA ALA A 25 31.18 41.40 4.86
C ALA A 25 30.13 41.98 3.90
N THR A 26 30.42 43.20 3.44
CA THR A 26 29.63 44.07 2.56
C THR A 26 29.21 43.46 1.24
N PRO A 27 28.05 43.83 0.66
CA PRO A 27 27.47 43.12 -0.49
C PRO A 27 28.19 43.42 -1.82
N LEU A 28 28.81 42.39 -2.40
CA LEU A 28 29.08 42.34 -3.81
C LEU A 28 27.91 41.71 -4.51
N THR A 29 27.32 42.40 -5.48
CA THR A 29 26.26 41.82 -6.33
C THR A 29 26.82 40.73 -7.22
N THR A 30 26.67 39.49 -6.81
CA THR A 30 26.92 38.31 -7.63
C THR A 30 25.64 37.93 -8.40
N PRO A 31 25.72 37.61 -9.69
CA PRO A 31 24.51 37.15 -10.40
C PRO A 31 23.95 35.89 -9.73
N THR A 32 22.67 35.89 -9.52
CA THR A 32 21.91 34.73 -9.00
C THR A 32 22.22 33.52 -9.90
N PRO A 33 22.77 32.44 -9.35
CA PRO A 33 22.93 31.23 -10.14
C PRO A 33 21.55 30.72 -10.48
N GLU A 34 21.34 30.44 -11.77
CA GLU A 34 20.18 29.73 -12.27
C GLU A 34 20.03 28.42 -11.46
N PRO A 35 18.81 28.04 -11.01
CA PRO A 35 18.65 26.84 -10.23
C PRO A 35 19.10 25.65 -11.07
N THR A 36 20.25 25.11 -10.71
CA THR A 36 20.73 23.85 -11.29
C THR A 36 19.68 22.80 -10.96
N ALA A 37 19.01 22.27 -11.98
CA ALA A 37 18.06 21.18 -11.79
C ALA A 37 18.77 20.07 -11.01
N THR A 38 18.35 19.87 -9.78
CA THR A 38 18.86 18.78 -8.94
C THR A 38 18.43 17.49 -9.63
N ALA A 39 19.41 16.74 -10.14
CA ALA A 39 19.13 15.46 -10.80
C ALA A 39 18.26 14.62 -9.84
N THR A 40 17.08 14.23 -10.29
CA THR A 40 16.21 13.30 -9.58
C THR A 40 17.05 12.05 -9.28
N PRO A 41 17.15 11.60 -8.03
CA PRO A 41 17.88 10.38 -7.74
C PRO A 41 17.23 9.24 -8.53
N THR A 42 17.97 8.64 -9.45
CA THR A 42 17.54 7.42 -10.11
C THR A 42 17.32 6.37 -9.03
N PRO A 43 16.15 5.70 -8.97
CA PRO A 43 15.93 4.64 -8.02
C PRO A 43 17.07 3.63 -8.06
N ALA A 44 17.53 3.17 -6.92
CA ALA A 44 18.56 2.13 -6.89
C ALA A 44 17.99 0.89 -7.57
N ALA A 45 18.68 0.38 -8.60
CA ALA A 45 18.24 -0.80 -9.34
C ALA A 45 18.06 -1.97 -8.37
N GLY A 46 16.88 -2.55 -8.34
CA GLY A 46 16.57 -3.70 -7.51
C GLY A 46 15.82 -3.43 -6.20
N ASP A 47 15.40 -2.21 -5.91
CA ASP A 47 14.52 -1.96 -4.76
C ASP A 47 13.14 -2.57 -4.99
N PHE A 48 12.58 -3.15 -3.92
CA PHE A 48 11.20 -3.64 -3.94
C PHE A 48 10.22 -2.49 -3.89
N ALA A 49 9.06 -2.69 -4.52
CA ALA A 49 7.91 -1.82 -4.40
C ALA A 49 6.68 -2.65 -4.04
N TRP A 50 5.80 -2.06 -3.24
CA TRP A 50 4.51 -2.64 -2.91
C TRP A 50 3.46 -2.26 -3.97
N LEU A 51 2.58 -3.23 -4.29
CA LEU A 51 1.47 -3.06 -5.22
C LEU A 51 0.20 -2.69 -4.46
N ASN A 52 -0.31 -1.47 -4.67
CA ASN A 52 -1.58 -1.07 -4.07
C ASN A 52 -2.77 -1.62 -4.86
N ARG A 53 -3.03 -2.91 -4.67
CA ARG A 53 -4.12 -3.61 -5.36
C ARG A 53 -5.51 -3.15 -4.92
N HIS A 54 -5.65 -2.68 -3.67
CA HIS A 54 -6.94 -2.22 -3.14
C HIS A 54 -7.41 -0.94 -3.83
N ASP A 55 -6.50 0.02 -4.02
CA ASP A 55 -6.83 1.29 -4.67
C ASP A 55 -6.52 1.26 -6.17
N SER A 56 -6.04 0.12 -6.70
CA SER A 56 -5.67 0.00 -8.12
C SER A 56 -4.72 1.11 -8.57
N SER A 57 -3.70 1.39 -7.76
CA SER A 57 -2.79 2.51 -7.96
C SER A 57 -1.33 2.16 -7.68
N PHE A 58 -0.42 3.00 -8.18
CA PHE A 58 1.02 2.83 -7.98
C PHE A 58 1.75 4.17 -8.03
N ASN A 59 2.74 4.33 -7.16
CA ASN A 59 3.63 5.49 -7.15
C ASN A 59 5.02 5.10 -7.64
N SER A 60 5.45 5.65 -8.79
CA SER A 60 6.79 5.42 -9.34
C SER A 60 7.84 6.40 -8.83
N GLY A 61 7.43 7.43 -8.07
CA GLY A 61 8.29 8.50 -7.58
C GLY A 61 8.29 9.75 -8.47
N ASP A 62 8.17 9.60 -9.76
CA ASP A 62 8.00 10.69 -10.73
C ASP A 62 6.55 10.86 -11.19
N ALA A 63 5.73 9.82 -11.01
CA ALA A 63 4.32 9.84 -11.33
C ALA A 63 3.48 8.93 -10.43
N TYR A 64 2.21 9.26 -10.31
CA TYR A 64 1.17 8.41 -9.71
C TYR A 64 0.31 7.82 -10.81
N TYR A 65 0.17 6.51 -10.80
CA TYR A 65 -0.67 5.76 -11.72
C TYR A 65 -1.90 5.27 -10.99
N GLU A 66 -3.07 5.38 -11.63
CA GLU A 66 -4.31 4.86 -11.08
C GLU A 66 -5.23 4.31 -12.16
N MET A 67 -6.01 3.31 -11.81
CA MET A 67 -7.02 2.74 -12.68
C MET A 67 -8.37 3.37 -12.38
N VAL A 68 -8.96 4.04 -13.37
CA VAL A 68 -10.31 4.62 -13.27
C VAL A 68 -11.28 3.73 -14.04
N TYR A 69 -12.28 3.19 -13.34
CA TYR A 69 -13.27 2.30 -13.94
C TYR A 69 -14.44 3.08 -14.53
N ARG A 70 -14.79 2.74 -15.75
CA ARG A 70 -15.94 3.28 -16.52
C ARG A 70 -16.84 2.14 -16.97
N ASN A 71 -17.97 2.46 -17.62
CA ASN A 71 -19.07 1.55 -17.92
C ASN A 71 -18.69 0.17 -18.50
N HIS A 72 -17.53 0.03 -19.15
CA HIS A 72 -17.13 -1.22 -19.81
C HIS A 72 -15.64 -1.58 -19.64
N GLY A 73 -14.91 -0.85 -18.79
CA GLY A 73 -13.49 -1.15 -18.60
C GLY A 73 -12.78 -0.18 -17.66
N GLY A 74 -11.51 -0.47 -17.39
CA GLY A 74 -10.59 0.38 -16.68
C GLY A 74 -9.72 1.19 -17.63
N LEU A 75 -9.50 2.45 -17.31
CA LEU A 75 -8.58 3.33 -18.00
C LEU A 75 -7.44 3.71 -17.07
N LEU A 76 -6.21 3.46 -17.49
CA LEU A 76 -5.03 3.81 -16.73
C LEU A 76 -4.69 5.28 -16.92
N LEU A 77 -4.70 6.04 -15.83
CA LEU A 77 -4.26 7.42 -15.77
C LEU A 77 -2.86 7.53 -15.18
N LYS A 78 -2.13 8.57 -15.59
CA LYS A 78 -0.82 8.98 -15.08
C LYS A 78 -0.91 10.44 -14.61
N THR A 79 -0.64 10.69 -13.34
CA THR A 79 -0.42 12.03 -12.80
C THR A 79 1.08 12.27 -12.73
N ASP A 80 1.61 13.11 -13.59
CA ASP A 80 3.02 13.46 -13.65
C ASP A 80 3.35 14.57 -12.63
N TYR A 81 4.30 14.34 -11.74
CA TYR A 81 4.58 15.27 -10.64
C TYR A 81 5.37 16.51 -11.06
N ALA A 82 6.15 16.42 -12.14
CA ALA A 82 6.95 17.55 -12.63
C ALA A 82 6.07 18.58 -13.33
N THR A 83 5.06 18.12 -14.07
CA THR A 83 4.13 18.99 -14.79
C THR A 83 2.86 19.30 -14.01
N ALA A 84 2.60 18.57 -12.90
CA ALA A 84 1.35 18.58 -12.15
C ALA A 84 0.11 18.39 -13.08
N ALA A 85 0.21 17.44 -14.00
CA ALA A 85 -0.86 17.14 -14.94
C ALA A 85 -1.20 15.64 -14.94
N GLN A 86 -2.49 15.34 -14.99
CA GLN A 86 -3.01 13.99 -15.17
C GLN A 86 -3.38 13.75 -16.63
N THR A 87 -2.93 12.67 -17.18
CA THR A 87 -3.21 12.25 -18.56
C THR A 87 -3.52 10.77 -18.62
N VAL A 88 -4.09 10.30 -19.72
CA VAL A 88 -4.16 8.87 -19.98
C VAL A 88 -2.73 8.35 -20.22
N ALA A 89 -2.39 7.19 -19.63
CA ALA A 89 -1.09 6.54 -19.79
C ALA A 89 -0.96 5.87 -21.17
N CYS A 90 -1.22 6.65 -22.21
CA CYS A 90 -1.21 6.24 -23.62
C CYS A 90 -0.47 7.27 -24.45
N THR A 91 0.51 6.82 -25.23
CA THR A 91 1.33 7.65 -26.12
C THR A 91 0.93 7.54 -27.58
N VAL A 92 -0.09 6.71 -27.91
CA VAL A 92 -0.55 6.49 -29.30
C VAL A 92 -1.23 7.75 -29.86
N PRO A 93 -0.71 8.36 -30.93
CA PRO A 93 -1.29 9.58 -31.48
C PRO A 93 -2.71 9.36 -32.00
N GLY A 94 -3.64 10.23 -31.57
CA GLY A 94 -5.04 10.19 -32.02
C GLY A 94 -5.88 9.08 -31.39
N CYS A 95 -5.38 8.43 -30.35
CA CYS A 95 -6.13 7.44 -29.59
C CYS A 95 -7.34 8.08 -28.88
N THR A 96 -8.51 7.46 -28.98
CA THR A 96 -9.74 7.91 -28.31
C THR A 96 -9.88 7.42 -26.88
N HIS A 97 -9.04 6.47 -26.45
CA HIS A 97 -8.97 5.90 -25.11
C HIS A 97 -10.26 5.20 -24.62
N ASP A 98 -11.08 4.70 -25.53
CA ASP A 98 -12.40 4.12 -25.23
C ASP A 98 -12.56 2.66 -25.67
N SER A 99 -11.50 2.04 -26.17
CA SER A 99 -11.55 0.68 -26.72
C SER A 99 -10.25 -0.11 -26.47
N ALA A 100 -10.29 -1.39 -26.80
CA ALA A 100 -9.16 -2.31 -26.67
C ALA A 100 -7.92 -1.92 -27.51
N ASP A 101 -8.10 -1.04 -28.51
CA ASP A 101 -7.00 -0.53 -29.33
C ASP A 101 -6.10 0.46 -28.55
N CYS A 102 -6.60 0.99 -27.44
CA CYS A 102 -5.80 1.82 -26.54
C CYS A 102 -4.93 0.93 -25.60
N PRO A 103 -3.62 1.16 -25.52
CA PRO A 103 -2.77 0.44 -24.59
C PRO A 103 -3.15 0.64 -23.12
N ALA A 104 -3.69 1.81 -22.77
CA ALA A 104 -4.09 2.15 -21.41
C ALA A 104 -5.53 1.72 -21.06
N TRP A 105 -6.28 1.15 -22.00
CA TRP A 105 -7.65 0.67 -21.74
C TRP A 105 -7.69 -0.85 -21.49
N PHE A 106 -8.45 -1.28 -20.48
CA PHE A 106 -8.55 -2.67 -20.06
C PHE A 106 -10.02 -3.08 -19.95
N PRO A 107 -10.42 -4.26 -20.49
CA PRO A 107 -11.81 -4.70 -20.47
C PRO A 107 -12.27 -5.16 -19.10
N GLY A 108 -13.58 -5.06 -18.86
CA GLY A 108 -14.22 -5.58 -17.65
C GLY A 108 -14.40 -4.55 -16.54
N ARG A 109 -15.62 -4.44 -16.06
CA ARG A 109 -16.03 -3.47 -15.03
C ARG A 109 -15.57 -3.85 -13.63
N TYR A 110 -15.31 -5.13 -13.40
CA TYR A 110 -15.04 -5.70 -12.07
C TYR A 110 -13.62 -6.28 -11.94
N SER A 111 -12.77 -6.07 -12.93
CA SER A 111 -11.40 -6.56 -12.92
C SER A 111 -10.54 -5.76 -11.95
N TYR A 112 -9.71 -6.45 -11.17
CA TYR A 112 -8.75 -5.83 -10.25
C TYR A 112 -7.44 -5.57 -11.00
N TYR A 113 -7.41 -4.49 -11.76
CA TYR A 113 -6.21 -4.04 -12.45
C TYR A 113 -5.34 -3.23 -11.50
N CYS A 114 -4.12 -3.66 -11.27
CA CYS A 114 -3.15 -2.95 -10.46
C CYS A 114 -1.97 -2.49 -11.33
N PRO A 115 -1.79 -1.20 -11.57
CA PRO A 115 -0.62 -0.70 -12.28
C PRO A 115 0.65 -0.81 -11.43
N PHE A 116 1.80 -0.94 -12.08
CA PHE A 116 3.12 -0.82 -11.47
C PHE A 116 4.17 -0.45 -12.52
N VAL A 117 5.34 -0.01 -12.05
CA VAL A 117 6.48 0.32 -12.91
C VAL A 117 7.65 -0.55 -12.54
N ALA A 118 8.26 -1.20 -13.54
CA ALA A 118 9.44 -2.02 -13.39
C ALA A 118 10.37 -1.76 -14.57
N ASP A 119 11.66 -1.59 -14.33
CA ASP A 119 12.70 -1.27 -15.34
C ASP A 119 12.25 -0.15 -16.30
N GLY A 120 11.63 0.90 -15.76
CA GLY A 120 11.13 2.05 -16.52
C GLY A 120 9.92 1.80 -17.42
N ALA A 121 9.40 0.60 -17.47
CA ALA A 121 8.18 0.26 -18.22
C ALA A 121 6.95 0.19 -17.30
N VAL A 122 5.80 0.57 -17.83
CA VAL A 122 4.52 0.48 -17.14
C VAL A 122 3.90 -0.88 -17.38
N TYR A 123 3.49 -1.52 -16.30
CA TYR A 123 2.79 -2.80 -16.30
C TYR A 123 1.44 -2.67 -15.61
N VAL A 124 0.54 -3.59 -15.92
CA VAL A 124 -0.74 -3.75 -15.23
C VAL A 124 -0.96 -5.22 -14.92
N LEU A 125 -1.02 -5.54 -13.64
CA LEU A 125 -1.42 -6.85 -13.14
C LEU A 125 -2.95 -6.94 -13.14
N ASN A 126 -3.50 -7.96 -13.78
CA ASN A 126 -4.89 -8.39 -13.65
C ASN A 126 -4.94 -9.68 -12.85
N ALA A 127 -5.31 -9.58 -11.58
CA ALA A 127 -5.38 -10.74 -10.70
C ALA A 127 -6.46 -10.54 -9.64
N SER A 128 -7.34 -11.53 -9.47
CA SER A 128 -8.30 -11.51 -8.37
C SER A 128 -7.61 -11.64 -7.01
N PHE A 129 -8.26 -11.14 -5.95
CA PHE A 129 -7.86 -11.43 -4.56
C PHE A 129 -8.30 -12.82 -4.10
N PHE A 130 -9.29 -13.38 -4.78
CA PHE A 130 -9.87 -14.68 -4.45
C PHE A 130 -9.99 -15.50 -5.73
N HIS A 131 -9.44 -16.70 -5.69
CA HIS A 131 -9.64 -17.66 -6.75
C HIS A 131 -10.85 -18.55 -6.45
N THR A 132 -11.56 -19.00 -7.48
CA THR A 132 -12.61 -20.00 -7.38
C THR A 132 -12.46 -21.08 -8.45
N ASP A 133 -12.53 -22.34 -8.04
CA ASP A 133 -12.61 -23.52 -8.91
C ASP A 133 -14.06 -23.90 -9.24
N GLN A 134 -15.03 -23.15 -8.70
CA GLN A 134 -16.45 -23.43 -8.92
C GLN A 134 -16.83 -23.23 -10.39
N THR A 135 -17.74 -24.07 -10.88
CA THR A 135 -18.46 -23.80 -12.12
C THR A 135 -19.34 -22.57 -11.97
N TRP A 136 -19.76 -21.96 -13.09
CA TRP A 136 -20.71 -20.84 -13.00
C TRP A 136 -21.99 -21.20 -12.29
N GLU A 137 -22.51 -22.40 -12.50
CA GLU A 137 -23.74 -22.89 -11.88
C GLU A 137 -23.62 -22.99 -10.35
N GLU A 138 -22.50 -23.51 -9.85
CA GLU A 138 -22.21 -23.60 -8.41
C GLU A 138 -22.05 -22.22 -7.79
N TYR A 139 -21.26 -21.34 -8.44
CA TYR A 139 -21.05 -19.96 -7.99
C TYR A 139 -22.35 -19.15 -7.99
N ARG A 140 -23.19 -19.32 -9.01
CA ARG A 140 -24.50 -18.70 -9.11
C ARG A 140 -25.44 -19.13 -8.00
N GLU A 141 -25.49 -20.40 -7.66
CA GLU A 141 -26.31 -20.94 -6.58
C GLU A 141 -25.87 -20.42 -5.22
N GLU A 142 -24.55 -20.32 -4.97
CA GLU A 142 -24.00 -19.91 -3.69
C GLU A 142 -24.06 -18.39 -3.47
N TYR A 143 -23.73 -17.59 -4.48
CA TYR A 143 -23.56 -16.15 -4.30
C TYR A 143 -24.65 -15.29 -4.92
N LEU A 144 -25.18 -15.64 -6.08
CA LEU A 144 -26.22 -14.85 -6.76
C LEU A 144 -27.61 -15.15 -6.20
N THR A 145 -27.99 -16.42 -6.12
CA THR A 145 -29.35 -16.82 -5.76
C THR A 145 -29.85 -16.23 -4.44
N PRO A 146 -29.03 -16.13 -3.36
CA PRO A 146 -29.41 -15.50 -2.12
C PRO A 146 -29.62 -13.97 -2.20
N GLN A 147 -29.17 -13.32 -3.28
CA GLN A 147 -29.25 -11.86 -3.42
C GLN A 147 -30.45 -11.40 -4.27
N LEU A 148 -31.15 -12.31 -4.94
CA LEU A 148 -32.23 -11.96 -5.89
C LEU A 148 -33.36 -11.14 -5.26
N ASP A 149 -33.62 -11.31 -3.94
CA ASP A 149 -34.66 -10.60 -3.21
C ASP A 149 -34.13 -9.42 -2.36
N SER A 150 -32.84 -9.13 -2.39
CA SER A 150 -32.18 -8.19 -1.45
C SER A 150 -31.56 -6.96 -2.11
N THR A 151 -31.79 -6.72 -3.40
CA THR A 151 -31.14 -5.66 -4.17
C THR A 151 -32.11 -4.86 -5.02
N ASP A 152 -31.77 -3.61 -5.31
CA ASP A 152 -32.50 -2.75 -6.25
C ASP A 152 -32.14 -3.01 -7.72
N LEU A 153 -31.17 -3.92 -8.00
CA LEU A 153 -30.78 -4.32 -9.35
C LEU A 153 -31.82 -5.25 -9.96
N THR A 154 -31.99 -5.16 -11.27
CA THR A 154 -32.77 -6.18 -11.99
C THR A 154 -32.07 -7.53 -11.96
N PRO A 155 -32.81 -8.66 -12.10
CA PRO A 155 -32.20 -9.99 -12.14
C PRO A 155 -31.10 -10.12 -13.22
N GLU A 156 -31.27 -9.49 -14.36
CA GLU A 156 -30.30 -9.49 -15.46
C GLU A 156 -29.04 -8.70 -15.12
N GLU A 157 -29.18 -7.54 -14.48
CA GLU A 157 -28.04 -6.75 -14.01
C GLU A 157 -27.27 -7.47 -12.92
N LEU A 158 -28.00 -8.10 -11.99
CA LEU A 158 -27.40 -8.87 -10.92
C LEU A 158 -26.66 -10.10 -11.45
N GLU A 159 -27.26 -10.84 -12.40
CA GLU A 159 -26.62 -11.99 -13.03
C GLU A 159 -25.37 -11.58 -13.81
N ALA A 160 -25.42 -10.48 -14.56
CA ALA A 160 -24.26 -9.94 -15.26
C ALA A 160 -23.13 -9.53 -14.31
N HIS A 161 -23.49 -8.97 -13.15
CA HIS A 161 -22.53 -8.60 -12.10
C HIS A 161 -21.80 -9.84 -11.55
N TYR A 162 -22.54 -10.85 -11.07
CA TYR A 162 -21.95 -12.04 -10.48
C TYR A 162 -21.22 -12.91 -11.51
N TYR A 163 -21.71 -12.95 -12.75
CA TYR A 163 -21.00 -13.62 -13.83
C TYR A 163 -19.65 -12.98 -14.14
N GLY A 164 -19.58 -11.64 -14.15
CA GLY A 164 -18.32 -10.91 -14.29
C GLY A 164 -17.34 -11.16 -13.15
N LEU A 165 -17.83 -11.23 -11.92
CA LEU A 165 -17.01 -11.59 -10.74
C LEU A 165 -16.49 -13.03 -10.85
N TRP A 166 -17.35 -13.98 -11.22
CA TRP A 166 -16.95 -15.37 -11.40
C TRP A 166 -15.88 -15.52 -12.50
N GLN A 167 -16.10 -14.88 -13.67
CA GLN A 167 -15.12 -14.92 -14.75
C GLN A 167 -13.75 -14.42 -14.31
N GLN A 168 -13.73 -13.37 -13.51
CA GLN A 168 -12.49 -12.82 -12.98
C GLN A 168 -11.84 -13.73 -11.94
N GLN A 169 -12.63 -14.30 -11.03
CA GLN A 169 -12.11 -15.17 -9.97
C GLN A 169 -11.68 -16.55 -10.49
N SER A 170 -12.22 -17.01 -11.62
CA SER A 170 -11.84 -18.27 -12.28
C SER A 170 -10.69 -18.11 -13.28
N ALA A 171 -10.35 -16.87 -13.66
CA ALA A 171 -9.29 -16.61 -14.64
C ALA A 171 -7.89 -16.68 -14.01
N ALA A 172 -6.93 -17.18 -14.76
CA ALA A 172 -5.51 -17.07 -14.40
C ALA A 172 -5.08 -15.60 -14.42
N PRO A 173 -4.20 -15.19 -13.49
CA PRO A 173 -3.63 -13.86 -13.51
C PRO A 173 -2.89 -13.55 -14.82
N GLN A 174 -2.93 -12.28 -15.23
CA GLN A 174 -2.25 -11.78 -16.42
C GLN A 174 -1.47 -10.53 -16.08
N VAL A 175 -0.34 -10.35 -16.74
CA VAL A 175 0.44 -9.11 -16.66
C VAL A 175 0.49 -8.48 -18.04
N TYR A 176 0.07 -7.24 -18.13
CA TYR A 176 0.16 -6.46 -19.35
C TYR A 176 1.34 -5.50 -19.25
N ARG A 177 2.21 -5.50 -20.24
CA ARG A 177 3.26 -4.48 -20.41
C ARG A 177 2.78 -3.46 -21.44
N LEU A 178 2.73 -2.20 -21.07
CA LEU A 178 2.43 -1.11 -22.00
C LEU A 178 3.66 -0.78 -22.85
N THR A 179 3.41 -0.48 -24.12
CA THR A 179 4.41 -0.03 -25.10
C THR A 179 3.90 1.20 -25.85
N ASP A 180 4.77 1.88 -26.59
CA ASP A 180 4.40 3.09 -27.33
C ASP A 180 3.32 2.89 -28.40
N ASP A 181 3.15 1.67 -28.88
CA ASP A 181 2.24 1.30 -29.96
C ASP A 181 1.15 0.30 -29.53
N GLY A 182 1.11 -0.10 -28.26
CA GLY A 182 0.11 -1.07 -27.79
C GLY A 182 0.37 -1.60 -26.37
N LYS A 183 -0.08 -2.81 -26.14
CA LYS A 183 0.23 -3.59 -24.92
C LYS A 183 0.49 -5.04 -25.24
N THR A 184 1.41 -5.65 -24.53
CA THR A 184 1.73 -7.08 -24.64
C THR A 184 1.24 -7.79 -23.38
N CYS A 185 0.48 -8.87 -23.53
CA CYS A 185 0.09 -9.74 -22.42
C CYS A 185 1.18 -10.75 -22.14
N ILE A 186 1.49 -10.94 -20.89
CA ILE A 186 2.33 -12.00 -20.34
C ILE A 186 1.38 -12.91 -19.57
N ASP A 187 1.08 -14.07 -20.14
CA ASP A 187 0.25 -15.05 -19.47
C ASP A 187 1.05 -15.74 -18.36
N LEU A 188 0.50 -15.74 -17.17
CA LEU A 188 1.10 -16.43 -16.05
C LEU A 188 0.68 -17.91 -16.03
N PRO A 189 1.51 -18.83 -15.48
CA PRO A 189 1.14 -20.23 -15.33
C PRO A 189 -0.16 -20.41 -14.54
N ALA A 190 -0.93 -21.46 -14.84
CA ALA A 190 -2.22 -21.70 -14.20
C ALA A 190 -2.14 -21.77 -12.67
N GLU A 191 -1.06 -22.33 -12.13
CA GLU A 191 -0.80 -22.38 -10.69
C GLU A 191 -0.61 -21.03 -10.02
N SER A 192 -0.46 -19.95 -10.78
CA SER A 192 -0.36 -18.58 -10.24
C SER A 192 -1.66 -18.05 -9.66
N VAL A 193 -2.80 -18.67 -9.93
CA VAL A 193 -4.14 -18.29 -9.41
C VAL A 193 -4.20 -18.30 -7.87
N ASP A 194 -3.41 -19.16 -7.25
CA ASP A 194 -3.39 -19.33 -5.79
C ASP A 194 -2.58 -18.26 -5.05
N TYR A 195 -1.84 -17.40 -5.79
CA TYR A 195 -0.94 -16.43 -5.19
C TYR A 195 -1.48 -15.00 -5.24
N VAL A 196 -1.35 -14.32 -4.13
CA VAL A 196 -1.60 -12.88 -4.00
C VAL A 196 -0.28 -12.14 -4.26
N PHE A 197 -0.21 -11.39 -5.35
CA PHE A 197 0.97 -10.64 -5.74
C PHE A 197 0.90 -9.22 -5.16
N ASP A 198 1.70 -8.94 -4.15
CA ASP A 198 1.72 -7.66 -3.45
C ASP A 198 3.02 -6.88 -3.60
N PHE A 199 4.06 -7.49 -4.20
CA PHE A 199 5.37 -6.84 -4.35
C PHE A 199 5.93 -7.03 -5.76
N CYS A 200 6.75 -6.08 -6.18
CA CYS A 200 7.57 -6.18 -7.39
C CYS A 200 8.96 -5.61 -7.17
N ASP A 201 9.90 -6.04 -8.02
CA ASP A 201 11.16 -5.33 -8.30
C ASP A 201 11.24 -5.00 -9.81
N ASP A 202 12.42 -4.63 -10.31
CA ASP A 202 12.58 -4.29 -11.72
C ASP A 202 12.50 -5.48 -12.68
N ALA A 203 12.51 -6.71 -12.17
CA ALA A 203 12.54 -7.93 -12.99
C ALA A 203 11.37 -8.88 -12.72
N ALA A 204 10.67 -8.74 -11.60
CA ALA A 204 9.72 -9.76 -11.17
C ALA A 204 8.58 -9.23 -10.29
N LEU A 205 7.47 -10.00 -10.28
CA LEU A 205 6.43 -9.95 -9.25
C LEU A 205 6.73 -10.98 -8.16
N TYR A 206 6.30 -10.69 -6.95
CA TYR A 206 6.40 -11.60 -5.81
C TYR A 206 5.02 -11.79 -5.20
N GLY A 207 4.62 -13.05 -5.07
CA GLY A 207 3.32 -13.43 -4.55
C GLY A 207 3.44 -14.43 -3.42
N VAL A 208 2.43 -14.42 -2.55
CA VAL A 208 2.30 -15.33 -1.42
C VAL A 208 0.97 -16.04 -1.50
N MET A 209 0.99 -17.35 -1.29
CA MET A 209 -0.19 -18.16 -1.04
C MET A 209 -0.16 -18.57 0.44
N THR A 210 -1.28 -18.36 1.11
CA THR A 210 -1.47 -18.86 2.47
C THR A 210 -2.59 -19.89 2.46
N SER A 211 -2.29 -21.11 2.81
CA SER A 211 -3.28 -22.17 2.96
C SER A 211 -3.22 -22.78 4.36
N GLY A 212 -4.30 -23.47 4.74
CA GLY A 212 -4.44 -24.00 6.09
C GLY A 212 -4.91 -22.96 7.11
N ASN A 213 -5.02 -23.38 8.35
CA ASN A 213 -5.47 -22.54 9.45
C ASN A 213 -4.38 -21.49 9.79
N ASN A 214 -4.69 -20.20 9.62
CA ASN A 214 -3.80 -19.08 9.94
C ASN A 214 -2.45 -19.05 9.20
N GLY A 215 -2.39 -19.60 7.97
CA GLY A 215 -1.21 -19.49 7.12
C GLY A 215 -0.08 -20.46 7.49
N GLN A 216 -0.38 -21.60 8.09
CA GLN A 216 0.62 -22.62 8.41
C GLN A 216 1.40 -23.12 7.18
N ASN A 217 0.74 -23.16 6.02
CA ASN A 217 1.32 -23.60 4.76
C ASN A 217 1.52 -22.42 3.81
N THR A 218 2.34 -21.46 4.21
CA THR A 218 2.69 -20.33 3.36
C THR A 218 3.67 -20.77 2.28
N LYS A 219 3.40 -20.37 1.04
CA LYS A 219 4.31 -20.51 -0.08
C LYS A 219 4.49 -19.17 -0.74
N ALA A 220 5.68 -18.91 -1.25
CA ALA A 220 5.94 -17.72 -2.03
C ALA A 220 6.52 -18.07 -3.40
N VAL A 221 6.25 -17.19 -4.35
CA VAL A 221 6.73 -17.30 -5.72
C VAL A 221 7.26 -15.98 -6.23
N ARG A 222 8.16 -16.09 -7.18
CA ARG A 222 8.63 -15.02 -8.03
C ARG A 222 8.17 -15.30 -9.47
N VAL A 223 7.59 -14.31 -10.13
CA VAL A 223 7.22 -14.36 -11.54
C VAL A 223 8.11 -13.41 -12.32
N ASP A 224 8.85 -13.94 -13.26
CA ASP A 224 9.73 -13.17 -14.15
C ASP A 224 8.91 -12.33 -15.15
N LEU A 225 9.11 -11.02 -15.17
CA LEU A 225 8.33 -10.08 -16.01
C LEU A 225 8.68 -10.15 -17.51
N THR A 226 9.74 -10.86 -17.88
CA THR A 226 10.11 -11.05 -19.30
C THR A 226 9.50 -12.31 -19.88
N THR A 227 9.47 -13.38 -19.09
CA THR A 227 9.12 -14.74 -19.57
C THR A 227 7.80 -15.26 -19.01
N GLY A 228 7.24 -14.66 -17.95
CA GLY A 228 6.12 -15.18 -17.19
C GLY A 228 6.47 -16.41 -16.33
N ALA A 229 7.74 -16.82 -16.29
CA ALA A 229 8.15 -18.03 -15.59
C ALA A 229 8.00 -17.87 -14.07
N LEU A 230 7.30 -18.82 -13.45
CA LEU A 230 7.08 -18.90 -12.02
C LEU A 230 8.17 -19.73 -11.36
N GLN A 231 8.75 -19.18 -10.28
CA GLN A 231 9.79 -19.81 -9.48
C GLN A 231 9.41 -19.77 -8.01
N SER A 232 9.63 -20.87 -7.30
CA SER A 232 9.42 -20.91 -5.83
C SER A 232 10.44 -20.02 -5.12
N VAL A 233 9.96 -19.25 -4.14
CA VAL A 233 10.78 -18.49 -3.18
C VAL A 233 10.75 -19.25 -1.86
N PRO A 234 11.92 -19.62 -1.29
CA PRO A 234 11.97 -20.32 -0.01
C PRO A 234 11.45 -19.45 1.14
N LEU A 235 10.45 -19.93 1.85
CA LEU A 235 9.98 -19.37 3.12
C LEU A 235 10.07 -20.39 4.24
N GLU A 236 10.25 -19.91 5.45
CA GLU A 236 10.11 -20.71 6.66
C GLU A 236 8.61 -21.01 6.94
N PRO A 237 8.27 -22.04 7.72
CA PRO A 237 6.89 -22.29 8.10
C PRO A 237 6.23 -21.05 8.74
N THR A 238 4.99 -20.76 8.35
CA THR A 238 4.19 -19.60 8.77
C THR A 238 4.70 -18.22 8.31
N GLU A 239 5.84 -18.17 7.65
CA GLU A 239 6.41 -16.90 7.19
C GLU A 239 5.61 -16.29 6.04
N TYR A 240 5.45 -14.96 6.07
CA TYR A 240 4.86 -14.20 4.98
C TYR A 240 5.51 -12.82 4.84
N PHE A 241 5.35 -12.19 3.67
CA PHE A 241 5.83 -10.85 3.40
C PHE A 241 4.92 -9.80 4.05
N VAL A 242 5.51 -8.80 4.69
CA VAL A 242 4.79 -7.71 5.37
C VAL A 242 4.87 -6.41 4.58
N THR A 243 6.06 -5.97 4.22
CA THR A 243 6.32 -4.71 3.51
C THR A 243 7.72 -4.70 2.90
N CYS A 244 8.01 -3.65 2.12
CA CYS A 244 9.38 -3.38 1.67
C CYS A 244 10.23 -2.84 2.83
N TYR A 245 11.48 -3.29 2.95
CA TYR A 245 12.37 -2.88 4.02
C TYR A 245 13.84 -2.96 3.61
N ASP A 246 14.56 -1.85 3.66
CA ASP A 246 16.03 -1.76 3.45
C ASP A 246 16.49 -2.51 2.17
N GLY A 247 15.85 -2.19 1.03
CA GLY A 247 16.13 -2.80 -0.27
C GLY A 247 15.75 -4.27 -0.41
N ALA A 248 14.98 -4.81 0.56
CA ALA A 248 14.49 -6.18 0.61
C ALA A 248 13.02 -6.20 1.07
N LEU A 249 12.53 -7.32 1.56
CA LEU A 249 11.22 -7.45 2.19
C LEU A 249 11.36 -7.64 3.70
N LEU A 250 10.46 -7.07 4.46
CA LEU A 250 10.21 -7.45 5.84
C LEU A 250 9.32 -8.67 5.83
N THR A 251 9.74 -9.72 6.53
CA THR A 251 8.92 -10.92 6.75
C THR A 251 8.61 -11.10 8.21
N VAL A 252 7.57 -11.87 8.51
CA VAL A 252 7.18 -12.22 9.87
C VAL A 252 6.76 -13.68 9.92
N ARG A 253 7.10 -14.38 11.03
CA ARG A 253 6.72 -15.76 11.27
C ARG A 253 6.53 -16.08 12.75
N TYR A 254 5.79 -17.15 13.04
CA TYR A 254 5.76 -17.73 14.37
C TYR A 254 6.95 -18.68 14.58
N VAL A 255 7.59 -18.59 15.73
CA VAL A 255 8.66 -19.50 16.16
C VAL A 255 8.20 -20.24 17.41
N THR A 256 8.15 -21.57 17.35
CA THR A 256 7.74 -22.47 18.42
C THR A 256 8.74 -23.62 18.57
N ASP A 257 8.81 -24.21 19.76
CA ASP A 257 9.70 -25.34 20.04
C ASP A 257 9.31 -26.63 19.30
N ALA A 258 8.08 -26.75 18.88
CA ALA A 258 7.53 -27.88 18.13
C ALA A 258 6.78 -27.39 16.87
N PRO A 259 6.65 -28.25 15.84
CA PRO A 259 5.84 -27.93 14.68
C PRO A 259 4.41 -27.55 15.07
N LEU A 260 3.88 -26.52 14.42
CA LEU A 260 2.51 -26.06 14.67
C LEU A 260 1.49 -27.09 14.16
N PRO A 261 0.44 -27.38 14.96
CA PRO A 261 -0.62 -28.33 14.57
C PRO A 261 -1.47 -27.82 13.40
N ASP A 262 -2.01 -28.76 12.61
CA ASP A 262 -2.96 -28.44 11.54
C ASP A 262 -4.37 -28.12 12.06
N ASP A 263 -4.73 -28.67 13.23
CA ASP A 263 -6.00 -28.38 13.91
C ASP A 263 -6.02 -26.95 14.44
N PHE A 264 -7.08 -26.20 14.13
CA PHE A 264 -7.16 -24.78 14.43
C PHE A 264 -7.11 -24.44 15.93
N GLU A 265 -7.78 -25.22 16.78
CA GLU A 265 -7.80 -24.94 18.23
C GLU A 265 -6.46 -25.30 18.88
N GLN A 266 -5.83 -26.38 18.41
CA GLN A 266 -4.48 -26.74 18.86
C GLN A 266 -3.44 -25.74 18.37
N PHE A 267 -3.57 -25.25 17.13
CA PHE A 267 -2.74 -24.16 16.60
C PHE A 267 -2.86 -22.90 17.46
N ARG A 268 -4.10 -22.44 17.75
CA ARG A 268 -4.34 -21.27 18.61
C ARG A 268 -3.72 -21.45 20.01
N ALA A 269 -3.76 -22.63 20.55
CA ALA A 269 -3.12 -22.92 21.85
C ALA A 269 -1.60 -22.90 21.75
N ALA A 270 -1.04 -23.47 20.68
CA ALA A 270 0.41 -23.55 20.48
C ALA A 270 1.05 -22.17 20.27
N VAL A 271 0.43 -21.30 19.47
CA VAL A 271 0.98 -19.96 19.18
C VAL A 271 0.98 -19.02 20.38
N GLN A 272 0.18 -19.28 21.43
CA GLN A 272 0.22 -18.47 22.64
C GLN A 272 1.55 -18.47 23.37
N SER A 273 2.36 -19.51 23.17
CA SER A 273 3.72 -19.59 23.68
C SER A 273 4.81 -19.28 22.64
N ALA A 274 4.41 -18.92 21.42
CA ALA A 274 5.33 -18.58 20.34
C ALA A 274 6.00 -17.24 20.58
N THR A 275 7.14 -17.06 19.91
CA THR A 275 7.65 -15.74 19.56
C THR A 275 7.28 -15.41 18.12
N VAL A 276 7.12 -14.13 17.84
CA VAL A 276 6.94 -13.59 16.48
C VAL A 276 8.27 -12.98 16.07
N GLU A 277 8.86 -13.55 15.04
CA GLU A 277 10.15 -13.11 14.52
C GLU A 277 9.95 -12.26 13.27
N PHE A 278 10.65 -11.13 13.21
CA PHE A 278 10.70 -10.23 12.06
C PHE A 278 12.08 -10.30 11.43
N ASP A 279 12.12 -10.61 10.14
CA ASP A 279 13.34 -10.72 9.37
C ASP A 279 13.37 -9.72 8.22
N ARG A 280 14.56 -9.19 7.90
CA ARG A 280 14.83 -8.67 6.57
C ARG A 280 15.19 -9.86 5.67
N TYR A 281 14.44 -10.04 4.61
CA TYR A 281 14.62 -11.15 3.67
C TYR A 281 14.72 -10.66 2.24
N ASP A 282 15.79 -10.98 1.54
CA ASP A 282 15.91 -10.73 0.10
C ASP A 282 15.61 -12.02 -0.68
N PRO A 283 14.41 -12.13 -1.29
CA PRO A 283 14.00 -13.32 -2.03
C PRO A 283 14.80 -13.55 -3.32
N ARG A 284 15.57 -12.56 -3.81
CA ARG A 284 16.43 -12.69 -4.99
C ARG A 284 17.70 -13.50 -4.69
N THR A 285 18.23 -13.32 -3.51
CA THR A 285 19.50 -13.94 -3.04
C THR A 285 19.30 -15.02 -2.01
N GLY A 286 18.14 -15.03 -1.33
CA GLY A 286 17.88 -15.85 -0.16
C GLY A 286 18.55 -15.33 1.13
N GLU A 287 19.14 -14.12 1.08
CA GLU A 287 19.76 -13.51 2.27
C GLU A 287 18.70 -13.17 3.31
N ARG A 288 18.93 -13.62 4.54
CA ARG A 288 18.04 -13.38 5.66
C ARG A 288 18.81 -12.79 6.83
N ARG A 289 18.23 -11.78 7.49
CA ARG A 289 18.76 -11.17 8.70
C ARG A 289 17.63 -10.94 9.69
N LYS A 290 17.69 -11.61 10.81
CA LYS A 290 16.76 -11.36 11.92
C LYS A 290 16.92 -9.94 12.42
N LEU A 291 15.79 -9.25 12.57
CA LEU A 291 15.72 -7.89 13.08
C LEU A 291 15.32 -7.88 14.54
N ILE A 292 14.20 -8.51 14.87
CA ILE A 292 13.67 -8.58 16.24
C ILE A 292 12.80 -9.83 16.40
N GLU A 293 12.68 -10.33 17.61
CA GLU A 293 11.63 -11.26 18.03
C GLU A 293 10.82 -10.66 19.17
N ARG A 294 9.54 -10.95 19.22
CA ARG A 294 8.61 -10.48 20.24
C ARG A 294 7.73 -11.63 20.72
N PRO A 295 7.28 -11.63 21.99
CA PRO A 295 6.26 -12.57 22.43
C PRO A 295 5.00 -12.45 21.56
N TYR A 296 4.36 -13.59 21.29
CA TYR A 296 3.04 -13.59 20.67
C TYR A 296 2.05 -12.76 21.49
N ASN A 297 1.25 -11.97 20.82
CA ASN A 297 0.22 -11.15 21.46
C ASN A 297 -1.16 -11.52 20.92
N ILE A 298 -2.03 -12.06 21.75
CA ILE A 298 -3.38 -12.49 21.38
C ILE A 298 -4.26 -11.33 20.91
N ALA A 299 -3.95 -10.10 21.26
CA ALA A 299 -4.64 -8.90 20.80
C ALA A 299 -4.28 -8.54 19.36
N ASP A 300 -3.15 -9.07 18.86
CA ASP A 300 -2.70 -8.88 17.49
C ASP A 300 -1.95 -10.13 17.02
N GLU A 301 -2.70 -11.13 16.65
CA GLU A 301 -2.27 -12.52 16.46
C GLU A 301 -1.04 -12.68 15.55
N ARG A 302 -0.88 -11.87 14.50
CA ARG A 302 0.21 -12.05 13.52
C ARG A 302 1.38 -11.09 13.70
N LEU A 303 1.10 -9.87 14.09
CA LEU A 303 2.06 -8.78 14.04
C LEU A 303 2.61 -8.38 15.40
N SER A 304 2.11 -8.95 16.51
CA SER A 304 2.56 -8.66 17.88
C SER A 304 2.73 -7.18 18.19
N GLY A 305 1.74 -6.38 17.78
CA GLY A 305 1.73 -4.93 17.97
C GLY A 305 2.52 -4.14 16.91
N TYR A 306 3.05 -4.78 15.88
CA TYR A 306 3.73 -4.08 14.80
C TYR A 306 2.77 -3.14 14.06
N LEU A 307 3.15 -1.86 13.94
CA LEU A 307 2.39 -0.83 13.25
C LEU A 307 3.01 -0.42 11.92
N GLY A 308 4.31 -0.58 11.77
CA GLY A 308 4.99 -0.16 10.57
C GLY A 308 6.48 0.06 10.78
N THR A 309 7.11 0.50 9.72
CA THR A 309 8.51 0.90 9.72
C THR A 309 8.63 2.38 9.35
N HIS A 310 9.61 3.09 9.87
CA HIS A 310 9.92 4.48 9.50
C HIS A 310 11.42 4.73 9.73
N ASN A 311 12.11 5.24 8.72
CA ASN A 311 13.55 5.54 8.81
C ASN A 311 14.42 4.32 9.16
N GLY A 312 14.09 3.14 8.64
CA GLY A 312 14.80 1.90 8.94
C GLY A 312 14.50 1.33 10.32
N LYS A 313 13.62 1.98 11.09
CA LYS A 313 13.18 1.55 12.41
C LYS A 313 11.82 0.88 12.35
N LEU A 314 11.52 0.01 13.30
CA LEU A 314 10.23 -0.65 13.43
C LEU A 314 9.44 -0.03 14.60
N TYR A 315 8.14 0.16 14.40
CA TYR A 315 7.24 0.73 15.40
C TYR A 315 6.28 -0.34 15.91
N PHE A 316 6.21 -0.45 17.23
CA PHE A 316 5.36 -1.42 17.91
C PHE A 316 4.47 -0.72 18.93
N GLU A 317 3.23 -1.16 19.01
CA GLU A 317 2.29 -0.74 20.03
C GLU A 317 2.08 -1.87 21.03
N GLU A 318 2.08 -1.54 22.30
CA GLU A 318 1.65 -2.48 23.33
C GLU A 318 0.11 -2.60 23.28
N ARG A 319 -0.37 -3.83 23.30
CA ARG A 319 -1.80 -4.14 23.29
C ARG A 319 -2.13 -5.14 24.39
N GLU A 320 -3.12 -4.82 25.21
CA GLU A 320 -3.63 -5.69 26.25
C GLU A 320 -4.99 -6.24 25.80
N ALA A 321 -5.09 -7.57 25.69
CA ALA A 321 -6.35 -8.21 25.29
C ALA A 321 -7.41 -8.06 26.38
N LEU A 322 -8.64 -7.75 25.99
CA LEU A 322 -9.81 -7.67 26.84
C LEU A 322 -10.63 -8.97 26.79
N GLN A 323 -11.42 -9.21 27.82
CA GLN A 323 -12.25 -10.42 27.92
C GLN A 323 -13.37 -10.50 26.86
N ASP A 324 -13.77 -9.37 26.31
CA ASP A 324 -14.80 -9.25 25.27
C ASP A 324 -14.25 -9.42 23.84
N GLY A 325 -12.96 -9.69 23.70
CA GLY A 325 -12.28 -9.84 22.42
C GLY A 325 -11.73 -8.55 21.83
N GLY A 326 -11.85 -7.43 22.54
CA GLY A 326 -11.17 -6.16 22.22
C GLY A 326 -9.77 -6.10 22.82
N TYR A 327 -9.14 -4.93 22.73
CA TYR A 327 -7.85 -4.67 23.38
C TYR A 327 -7.73 -3.21 23.81
N ASN A 328 -7.00 -3.00 24.91
CA ASN A 328 -6.50 -1.70 25.30
C ASN A 328 -5.18 -1.42 24.57
N ARG A 329 -4.98 -0.16 24.24
CA ARG A 329 -3.73 0.34 23.67
C ARG A 329 -2.83 0.92 24.73
N GLY A 330 -1.55 0.67 24.60
CA GLY A 330 -0.53 1.11 25.53
C GLY A 330 0.55 1.97 24.87
N ALA A 331 1.77 1.73 25.29
CA ALA A 331 2.95 2.46 24.82
C ALA A 331 3.19 2.22 23.33
N LEU A 332 3.63 3.27 22.62
CA LEU A 332 4.26 3.15 21.32
C LEU A 332 5.77 3.15 21.48
N GLN A 333 6.39 2.14 20.92
CA GLN A 333 7.83 1.92 20.97
C GLN A 333 8.43 1.98 19.56
N GLU A 334 9.60 2.58 19.46
CA GLU A 334 10.46 2.58 18.30
C GLU A 334 11.63 1.64 18.56
N TYR A 335 11.83 0.67 17.69
CA TYR A 335 12.97 -0.25 17.73
C TYR A 335 13.92 0.06 16.57
N ASP A 336 15.22 0.22 16.87
CA ASP A 336 16.28 0.40 15.90
C ASP A 336 17.03 -0.91 15.66
N PRO A 337 16.86 -1.56 14.50
CA PRO A 337 17.58 -2.81 14.20
C PRO A 337 19.09 -2.64 13.99
N ALA A 338 19.58 -1.41 13.84
CA ALA A 338 21.01 -1.16 13.62
C ALA A 338 21.84 -1.40 14.89
N ASP A 339 21.25 -1.09 16.06
CA ASP A 339 21.95 -1.26 17.35
C ASP A 339 21.14 -2.09 18.37
N GLY A 340 19.91 -2.51 18.01
CA GLY A 340 19.02 -3.27 18.88
C GLY A 340 18.35 -2.44 19.97
N SER A 341 18.43 -1.11 19.92
CA SER A 341 17.84 -0.26 20.94
C SER A 341 16.33 -0.12 20.77
N THR A 342 15.63 0.05 21.90
CA THR A 342 14.21 0.40 21.94
C THR A 342 14.02 1.72 22.67
N ALA A 343 13.25 2.62 22.10
CA ALA A 343 12.90 3.91 22.69
C ALA A 343 11.38 4.07 22.76
N ALA A 344 10.87 4.55 23.89
CA ALA A 344 9.48 4.94 23.98
C ALA A 344 9.22 6.19 23.12
N VAL A 345 8.19 6.11 22.27
CA VAL A 345 7.65 7.28 21.55
C VAL A 345 6.66 8.01 22.46
N TRP A 346 5.78 7.25 23.09
CA TRP A 346 4.93 7.66 24.21
C TRP A 346 4.55 6.47 25.09
N ASP A 347 4.25 6.74 26.36
CA ASP A 347 3.88 5.69 27.33
C ASP A 347 2.39 5.34 27.26
N ALA A 348 1.57 6.21 26.72
CA ALA A 348 0.15 6.01 26.47
C ALA A 348 -0.29 6.88 25.29
N PRO A 349 -1.38 6.50 24.59
CA PRO A 349 -1.93 7.33 23.52
C PRO A 349 -2.14 8.78 23.98
N PRO A 350 -1.69 9.79 23.21
CA PRO A 350 -1.61 11.18 23.67
C PRO A 350 -2.96 11.84 23.95
N THR A 351 -4.06 11.21 23.65
CA THR A 351 -5.39 11.81 23.70
C THR A 351 -6.45 10.95 24.40
N GLY A 352 -6.07 10.05 25.29
CA GLY A 352 -7.01 9.24 26.08
C GLY A 352 -7.94 8.42 25.18
N ASN A 353 -9.26 8.66 25.25
CA ASN A 353 -10.27 7.92 24.48
C ASN A 353 -10.32 8.28 22.97
N LEU A 354 -9.42 9.11 22.46
CA LEU A 354 -9.39 9.48 21.04
C LEU A 354 -8.99 8.33 20.10
N TRP A 355 -8.50 7.26 20.65
CA TRP A 355 -7.97 6.15 19.90
C TRP A 355 -8.88 4.93 19.98
N ASP A 356 -10.16 5.15 19.72
CA ASP A 356 -11.02 4.03 19.36
C ASP A 356 -10.69 3.63 17.92
N TYR A 357 -9.65 2.85 17.85
CA TYR A 357 -8.87 2.61 16.66
C TYR A 357 -9.39 1.49 15.84
N GLN A 358 -9.38 1.72 14.61
CA GLN A 358 -9.22 0.59 13.71
C GLN A 358 -7.93 0.68 12.94
N ASP A 359 -7.06 1.43 12.84
CA ASP A 359 -5.81 1.33 12.09
C ASP A 359 -4.97 2.60 12.11
N THR A 360 -3.73 2.45 12.57
CA THR A 360 -2.67 3.42 12.28
C THR A 360 -2.17 3.12 10.89
N TYR A 361 -2.68 3.80 9.90
CA TYR A 361 -2.21 3.62 8.53
C TYR A 361 -1.54 4.85 8.03
N THR A 362 -0.44 4.59 7.48
CA THR A 362 0.06 5.38 6.41
C THR A 362 -0.29 4.60 5.12
N ASN A 363 -1.43 4.84 4.53
CA ASN A 363 -1.76 4.37 3.18
C ASN A 363 -0.96 5.11 2.11
N VAL A 364 0.29 5.44 2.44
CA VAL A 364 1.15 6.15 1.53
C VAL A 364 2.09 5.17 0.91
N LEU A 365 1.90 5.01 -0.37
CA LEU A 365 2.81 4.23 -1.19
C LEU A 365 4.16 4.96 -1.24
N PRO A 366 5.22 4.43 -0.61
CA PRO A 366 6.53 5.01 -0.79
C PRO A 366 6.90 4.89 -2.27
N ALA A 367 7.37 5.98 -2.84
CA ALA A 367 8.03 5.90 -4.12
C ALA A 367 9.29 5.07 -3.97
N ARG A 368 9.67 4.30 -4.99
CA ARG A 368 11.01 3.73 -5.07
C ARG A 368 12.05 4.84 -4.87
N GLY A 369 12.98 4.64 -3.96
CA GLY A 369 14.01 5.64 -3.66
C GLY A 369 13.49 6.95 -3.08
N SER A 370 12.27 6.95 -2.51
CA SER A 370 11.74 8.14 -1.84
C SER A 370 12.62 8.53 -0.66
N ARG A 371 12.69 9.85 -0.43
CA ARG A 371 13.41 10.38 0.73
C ARG A 371 12.66 10.03 2.01
N ALA A 372 13.43 10.03 3.06
CA ALA A 372 12.95 10.05 4.41
C ALA A 372 11.93 11.17 4.66
N GLU A 373 10.94 10.84 5.41
CA GLU A 373 9.94 11.79 5.86
C GLU A 373 10.18 12.15 7.33
N ASP A 374 10.09 13.44 7.64
CA ASP A 374 10.12 13.90 9.02
C ASP A 374 8.80 13.63 9.75
N TRP A 375 7.74 13.27 9.02
CA TRP A 375 6.39 13.19 9.54
C TRP A 375 5.79 11.79 9.38
N LEU A 376 5.30 11.24 10.48
CA LEU A 376 4.44 10.05 10.53
C LEU A 376 2.98 10.47 10.53
N TRP A 377 2.19 9.84 9.69
CA TRP A 377 0.74 10.03 9.66
C TRP A 377 0.07 9.13 10.69
N LEU A 378 -0.70 9.71 11.59
CA LEU A 378 -1.45 8.99 12.62
C LEU A 378 -2.94 9.24 12.40
N TYR A 379 -3.67 8.17 12.22
CA TYR A 379 -5.10 8.20 11.99
C TYR A 379 -5.84 7.70 13.24
N GLY A 380 -6.87 8.40 13.68
CA GLY A 380 -7.69 8.00 14.82
C GLY A 380 -9.17 8.35 14.59
N THR A 381 -10.07 7.58 15.19
CA THR A 381 -11.49 7.90 15.25
C THR A 381 -11.86 8.40 16.64
N ASP A 382 -12.62 9.48 16.72
CA ASP A 382 -13.23 9.92 17.97
C ASP A 382 -14.61 9.29 18.11
N GLY A 383 -14.69 8.16 18.80
CA GLY A 383 -15.95 7.45 19.05
C GLY A 383 -17.02 8.28 19.79
N ALA A 384 -16.61 9.33 20.54
CA ALA A 384 -17.54 10.20 21.26
C ALA A 384 -18.19 11.27 20.38
N VAL A 385 -17.54 11.67 19.27
CA VAL A 385 -17.98 12.76 18.40
C VAL A 385 -18.28 12.28 16.97
N GLY A 386 -18.01 11.01 16.66
CA GLY A 386 -18.28 10.41 15.34
C GLY A 386 -17.40 10.98 14.19
N GLY A 387 -16.25 11.56 14.52
CA GLY A 387 -15.35 12.19 13.55
C GLY A 387 -13.97 11.51 13.50
N ASN A 388 -13.42 11.44 12.29
CA ASN A 388 -12.05 11.00 12.08
C ASN A 388 -11.07 12.12 12.46
N ARG A 389 -10.16 11.86 13.39
CA ARG A 389 -9.07 12.76 13.73
C ARG A 389 -7.76 12.20 13.24
N CYS A 390 -7.02 13.03 12.52
CA CYS A 390 -5.71 12.67 12.02
C CYS A 390 -4.66 13.62 12.61
N TYR A 391 -3.50 13.06 12.89
CA TYR A 391 -2.36 13.81 13.38
C TYR A 391 -1.14 13.48 12.53
N LEU A 392 -0.23 14.44 12.47
CA LEU A 392 1.15 14.19 12.05
C LEU A 392 2.02 14.14 13.31
N MET A 393 2.92 13.20 13.39
CA MET A 393 3.97 13.19 14.40
C MET A 393 5.31 13.44 13.73
N ASN A 394 6.04 14.43 14.19
CA ASN A 394 7.41 14.62 13.76
C ASN A 394 8.30 13.51 14.33
N ALA A 395 8.96 12.75 13.46
CA ALA A 395 9.74 11.58 13.85
C ALA A 395 10.94 11.92 14.76
N ALA A 396 11.52 13.10 14.60
CA ALA A 396 12.69 13.54 15.37
C ALA A 396 12.31 14.19 16.70
N THR A 397 11.30 15.09 16.70
CA THR A 397 10.92 15.87 17.89
C THR A 397 9.81 15.22 18.69
N ARG A 398 9.10 14.23 18.15
CA ARG A 398 7.89 13.61 18.71
C ARG A 398 6.71 14.59 18.89
N GLU A 399 6.79 15.75 18.29
CA GLU A 399 5.71 16.73 18.29
C GLU A 399 4.51 16.20 17.49
N LEU A 400 3.33 16.29 18.08
CA LEU A 400 2.05 15.96 17.45
C LEU A 400 1.36 17.22 16.93
N VAL A 401 1.03 17.20 15.64
CA VAL A 401 0.31 18.29 14.98
C VAL A 401 -1.04 17.75 14.48
N PRO A 402 -2.17 18.34 14.91
CA PRO A 402 -3.47 17.93 14.40
C PRO A 402 -3.64 18.36 12.93
N ILE A 403 -4.17 17.48 12.11
CA ILE A 403 -4.52 17.79 10.72
C ILE A 403 -5.83 18.57 10.71
N THR A 404 -5.76 19.84 10.34
CA THR A 404 -6.89 20.78 10.31
C THR A 404 -7.52 20.95 8.93
N GLN A 405 -6.79 20.58 7.89
CA GLN A 405 -7.28 20.61 6.51
C GLN A 405 -8.44 19.63 6.32
N ARG A 406 -9.38 19.99 5.45
CA ARG A 406 -10.55 19.16 5.16
C ARG A 406 -10.69 18.94 3.65
N MET A 407 -11.20 17.77 3.30
CA MET A 407 -11.56 17.44 1.92
C MET A 407 -12.73 18.34 1.49
N LYS A 408 -12.62 18.94 0.32
CA LYS A 408 -13.66 19.80 -0.23
C LYS A 408 -14.80 18.98 -0.83
N ASN A 409 -16.01 19.51 -0.74
CA ASN A 409 -17.22 18.97 -1.35
C ASN A 409 -17.56 17.52 -0.99
N TYR A 410 -17.01 17.02 0.13
CA TYR A 410 -17.26 15.67 0.61
C TYR A 410 -18.27 15.68 1.77
N ALA A 411 -19.12 14.67 1.84
CA ALA A 411 -20.21 14.59 2.81
C ALA A 411 -19.71 14.42 4.28
N TYR A 412 -18.47 13.97 4.45
CA TYR A 412 -17.89 13.73 5.76
C TYR A 412 -16.77 14.72 6.08
N ASP A 413 -16.66 15.12 7.35
CA ASP A 413 -15.59 16.02 7.84
C ASP A 413 -14.28 15.23 8.05
N ILE A 414 -13.65 14.84 6.93
CA ILE A 414 -12.38 14.12 6.93
C ILE A 414 -11.25 14.96 6.31
N PRO A 415 -9.99 14.72 6.69
CA PRO A 415 -8.86 15.36 6.04
C PRO A 415 -8.73 14.90 4.58
N PRO A 416 -7.99 15.64 3.75
CA PRO A 416 -7.58 15.17 2.43
C PRO A 416 -6.83 13.85 2.53
N SER A 417 -7.08 12.92 1.61
CA SER A 417 -6.41 11.63 1.58
C SER A 417 -5.06 11.77 0.90
N ARG A 418 -3.99 11.41 1.62
CA ARG A 418 -2.65 11.35 1.06
C ARG A 418 -2.53 10.12 0.16
N LEU A 419 -2.22 10.33 -1.11
CA LEU A 419 -2.13 9.27 -2.13
C LEU A 419 -0.70 8.78 -2.31
N ALA A 420 0.29 9.69 -2.29
CA ALA A 420 1.66 9.35 -2.60
C ALA A 420 2.66 10.39 -2.05
N GLN A 421 3.93 10.00 -2.00
CA GLN A 421 5.06 10.90 -1.88
C GLN A 421 5.83 10.92 -3.20
N THR A 422 6.21 12.10 -3.65
CA THR A 422 7.04 12.29 -4.85
C THR A 422 8.52 12.08 -4.53
N ALA A 423 9.34 11.81 -5.55
CA ALA A 423 10.79 11.68 -5.36
C ALA A 423 11.47 12.97 -4.84
N ASP A 424 10.88 14.15 -5.07
CA ASP A 424 11.36 15.43 -4.51
C ASP A 424 10.86 15.69 -3.08
N GLY A 425 10.06 14.77 -2.52
CA GLY A 425 9.59 14.78 -1.14
C GLY A 425 8.26 15.49 -0.90
N ARG A 426 7.60 16.02 -1.94
CA ARG A 426 6.23 16.53 -1.81
C ARG A 426 5.24 15.39 -1.60
N TRP A 427 4.08 15.73 -1.09
CA TRP A 427 2.94 14.82 -0.98
C TRP A 427 1.88 15.14 -2.02
N LEU A 428 1.35 14.09 -2.65
CA LEU A 428 0.14 14.14 -3.48
C LEU A 428 -1.07 13.84 -2.61
N PHE A 429 -2.05 14.73 -2.65
CA PHE A 429 -3.32 14.57 -1.95
C PHE A 429 -4.49 14.50 -2.91
N TRP A 430 -5.46 13.70 -2.57
CA TRP A 430 -6.84 13.84 -3.02
C TRP A 430 -7.50 14.91 -2.15
N THR A 431 -7.83 16.05 -2.74
CA THR A 431 -8.24 17.27 -2.02
C THR A 431 -9.71 17.62 -2.16
N GLU A 432 -10.39 17.05 -3.15
CA GLU A 432 -11.81 17.30 -3.44
C GLU A 432 -12.51 16.05 -3.95
N SER A 433 -13.74 15.82 -3.46
CA SER A 433 -14.56 14.66 -3.80
C SER A 433 -16.01 15.11 -4.05
N ASN A 434 -16.88 14.15 -4.32
CA ASN A 434 -18.34 14.29 -4.29
C ASN A 434 -18.96 13.16 -3.46
N ASP A 435 -20.27 13.12 -3.35
CA ASP A 435 -21.00 12.09 -2.60
C ASP A 435 -20.82 10.66 -3.15
N GLU A 436 -20.32 10.54 -4.38
CA GLU A 436 -20.01 9.27 -5.04
C GLU A 436 -18.54 8.85 -4.86
N ASN A 437 -17.77 9.52 -4.00
CA ASN A 437 -16.33 9.33 -3.80
C ASN A 437 -15.48 9.50 -5.08
N ALA A 438 -15.90 10.34 -6.01
CA ALA A 438 -15.10 10.64 -7.19
C ALA A 438 -13.89 11.52 -6.85
N HIS A 439 -12.76 11.20 -7.43
CA HIS A 439 -11.54 12.00 -7.32
C HIS A 439 -11.65 13.24 -8.21
N LEU A 440 -12.12 14.35 -7.67
CA LEU A 440 -12.38 15.59 -8.42
C LEU A 440 -11.16 16.50 -8.52
N ALA A 441 -10.30 16.51 -7.51
CA ALA A 441 -9.09 17.31 -7.52
C ALA A 441 -7.96 16.67 -6.76
N TYR A 442 -6.76 16.80 -7.31
CA TYR A 442 -5.50 16.48 -6.65
C TYR A 442 -4.66 17.74 -6.42
N GLY A 443 -3.77 17.67 -5.44
CA GLY A 443 -2.84 18.74 -5.16
C GLY A 443 -1.53 18.25 -4.56
N LEU A 444 -0.44 18.91 -4.91
CA LEU A 444 0.90 18.65 -4.40
C LEU A 444 1.25 19.71 -3.35
N ILE A 445 1.82 19.31 -2.22
CA ILE A 445 2.25 20.20 -1.16
C ILE A 445 3.50 19.64 -0.46
N ALA A 446 4.35 20.54 0.06
CA ALA A 446 5.46 20.12 0.90
C ALA A 446 4.95 19.63 2.27
N PRO A 447 5.56 18.57 2.85
CA PRO A 447 5.13 18.01 4.14
C PRO A 447 5.09 19.03 5.28
N ASN A 448 6.09 19.91 5.37
CA ASN A 448 6.16 20.95 6.41
C ASN A 448 5.08 22.02 6.24
N ASP A 449 4.73 22.36 5.01
CA ASP A 449 3.62 23.31 4.76
C ASP A 449 2.29 22.69 5.14
N PHE A 450 2.08 21.42 4.82
CA PHE A 450 0.89 20.69 5.24
C PHE A 450 0.81 20.57 6.77
N ALA A 451 1.91 20.24 7.43
CA ALA A 451 1.98 20.18 8.90
C ALA A 451 1.72 21.55 9.56
N ALA A 452 2.10 22.65 8.91
CA ALA A 452 1.79 24.01 9.37
C ALA A 452 0.31 24.41 9.16
N GLY A 453 -0.52 23.54 8.63
CA GLY A 453 -1.94 23.81 8.37
C GLY A 453 -2.23 24.49 7.04
N ASN A 454 -1.24 24.64 6.15
CA ASN A 454 -1.42 25.29 4.86
C ASN A 454 -2.30 24.44 3.93
N THR A 455 -2.97 25.11 3.02
CA THR A 455 -3.82 24.52 1.95
C THR A 455 -3.42 25.03 0.56
N ASP A 456 -2.24 25.62 0.45
CA ASP A 456 -1.70 26.16 -0.80
C ASP A 456 -1.09 25.04 -1.65
N TYR A 457 -1.96 24.12 -2.09
CA TYR A 457 -1.57 23.05 -2.98
C TYR A 457 -1.21 23.58 -4.35
N THR A 458 -0.16 23.03 -4.96
CA THR A 458 0.00 23.09 -6.42
C THR A 458 -1.07 22.19 -7.03
N PRO A 459 -2.09 22.74 -7.70
CA PRO A 459 -3.17 21.95 -8.23
C PRO A 459 -2.67 21.06 -9.36
N VAL A 460 -3.19 19.82 -9.42
CA VAL A 460 -3.01 18.94 -10.57
C VAL A 460 -4.08 19.26 -11.60
N GLU A 461 -3.66 19.46 -12.85
CA GLU A 461 -4.59 19.53 -13.97
C GLU A 461 -5.17 18.13 -14.22
N MET A 462 -6.40 17.92 -13.76
CA MET A 462 -7.08 16.63 -13.87
C MET A 462 -7.50 16.34 -15.30
N TRP A 463 -7.37 15.09 -15.72
CA TRP A 463 -7.87 14.65 -17.02
C TRP A 463 -9.40 14.78 -17.08
N ALA A 464 -9.89 15.53 -18.07
CA ALA A 464 -11.31 15.91 -18.21
C ALA A 464 -12.14 14.90 -19.01
N GLY A 465 -11.60 13.76 -19.39
CA GLY A 465 -12.07 12.54 -20.04
C GLY A 465 -13.34 12.44 -20.78
#